data_dfad541dc2c5ea6e3732218f1ffd2f2c
#
_entry.id   dfad541dc2c5ea6e3732218f1ffd2f2c
#
_cell.length_a   1.000
_cell.length_b   1.000
_cell.length_c   1.000
_cell.angle_alpha   90.00
_cell.angle_beta   90.00
_cell.angle_gamma   90.00
#
_symmetry.space_group_name_H-M   'P 1'
#
loop_
_entity.id
_entity.type
_entity.pdbx_description
1 polymer ?
#
loop_
_entity_poly.entity_id
_entity_poly.type
_entity_poly.pdbx_seq_one_letter_code
_entity_poly.pdbx_strand_id
1 'polypeptide(L)'
;SAGSGLVAKLLEKAGADCVNTFSGARLRANGMGTMSMMWPILDSNKQTLDYTREDIMPAINGDTFICACLNANDPLKDMRMVLNDCKAMGVYSASNIGPSISYVDKDSEIYKVLTKSGITLDNEIEMLKLAREMDMVTIGLAFDLEDSLKKI
;
A
#
# COMPACT_ATOMS: atom_id res chain seq x y z
N SER A 1 -9.22 -3.94 -4.77
CA SER A 1 -8.77 -3.84 -3.37
C SER A 1 -9.85 -4.29 -2.40
N ALA A 2 -9.46 -4.97 -1.33
CA ALA A 2 -10.35 -5.46 -0.30
C ALA A 2 -10.12 -4.72 1.03
N GLY A 3 -11.19 -4.29 1.69
CA GLY A 3 -11.16 -3.69 3.03
C GLY A 3 -11.68 -4.64 4.11
N SER A 4 -12.12 -5.84 3.71
CA SER A 4 -12.56 -6.91 4.61
C SER A 4 -12.39 -8.28 3.95
N GLY A 5 -12.35 -9.33 4.76
CA GLY A 5 -12.26 -10.71 4.28
C GLY A 5 -13.44 -11.13 3.41
N LEU A 6 -14.64 -10.63 3.68
CA LEU A 6 -15.80 -10.88 2.83
C LEU A 6 -15.56 -10.38 1.40
N VAL A 7 -15.05 -9.13 1.26
CA VAL A 7 -14.75 -8.55 -0.05
C VAL A 7 -13.62 -9.31 -0.73
N ALA A 8 -12.57 -9.70 -0.01
CA ALA A 8 -11.48 -10.50 -0.54
C ALA A 8 -11.96 -11.83 -1.11
N LYS A 9 -12.78 -12.55 -0.35
CA LYS A 9 -13.39 -13.83 -0.76
C LYS A 9 -14.28 -13.69 -2.01
N LEU A 10 -15.02 -12.60 -2.14
CA LEU A 10 -15.86 -12.34 -3.31
C LEU A 10 -15.00 -12.02 -4.54
N LEU A 11 -13.90 -11.27 -4.38
CA LEU A 11 -12.95 -10.97 -5.45
C LEU A 11 -12.27 -12.23 -5.95
N GLU A 12 -11.80 -13.11 -5.04
CA GLU A 12 -11.22 -14.41 -5.40
C GLU A 12 -12.23 -15.26 -6.18
N LYS A 13 -13.47 -15.39 -5.70
CA LYS A 13 -14.53 -16.13 -6.40
C LYS A 13 -14.88 -15.54 -7.76
N ALA A 14 -14.68 -14.23 -7.96
CA ALA A 14 -14.86 -13.56 -9.23
C ALA A 14 -13.67 -13.73 -10.18
N GLY A 15 -12.61 -14.44 -9.78
CA GLY A 15 -11.43 -14.72 -10.60
C GLY A 15 -10.37 -13.60 -10.58
N ALA A 16 -10.30 -12.82 -9.50
CA ALA A 16 -9.24 -11.82 -9.38
C ALA A 16 -7.88 -12.49 -9.12
N ASP A 17 -6.86 -12.17 -9.91
CA ASP A 17 -5.49 -12.67 -9.73
C ASP A 17 -4.81 -12.05 -8.52
N CYS A 18 -5.16 -10.80 -8.20
CA CYS A 18 -4.54 -10.02 -7.11
C CYS A 18 -5.57 -9.28 -6.27
N VAL A 19 -5.34 -9.26 -4.96
CA VAL A 19 -6.09 -8.44 -4.00
C VAL A 19 -5.17 -7.46 -3.30
N ASN A 20 -5.37 -6.17 -3.57
CA ASN A 20 -4.64 -5.11 -2.88
C ASN A 20 -5.25 -4.84 -1.49
N THR A 21 -4.38 -4.75 -0.48
CA THR A 21 -4.75 -4.39 0.90
C THR A 21 -4.06 -3.10 1.31
N PHE A 22 -4.81 -2.12 1.83
CA PHE A 22 -4.27 -0.84 2.31
C PHE A 22 -5.26 -0.16 3.25
N SER A 23 -4.76 0.70 4.11
CA SER A 23 -5.55 1.40 5.13
C SER A 23 -6.80 2.09 4.57
N GLY A 24 -6.70 2.72 3.38
CA GLY A 24 -7.85 3.35 2.71
C GLY A 24 -8.95 2.36 2.33
N ALA A 25 -8.63 1.11 1.97
CA ALA A 25 -9.65 0.09 1.72
C ALA A 25 -10.37 -0.29 3.01
N ARG A 26 -9.64 -0.42 4.13
CA ARG A 26 -10.22 -0.69 5.44
C ARG A 26 -11.10 0.46 5.93
N LEU A 27 -10.66 1.71 5.73
CA LEU A 27 -11.47 2.90 6.05
C LEU A 27 -12.78 2.93 5.27
N ARG A 28 -12.76 2.59 3.96
CA ARG A 28 -13.98 2.47 3.16
C ARG A 28 -14.94 1.41 3.70
N ALA A 29 -14.43 0.27 4.13
CA ALA A 29 -15.25 -0.78 4.72
C ALA A 29 -15.96 -0.32 6.01
N ASN A 30 -15.42 0.70 6.68
CA ASN A 30 -16.02 1.36 7.85
C ASN A 30 -16.82 2.62 7.48
N GLY A 31 -17.14 2.85 6.21
CA GLY A 31 -17.97 3.96 5.76
C GLY A 31 -17.23 5.29 5.57
N MET A 32 -15.90 5.33 5.66
CA MET A 32 -15.11 6.55 5.45
C MET A 32 -14.67 6.69 3.99
N GLY A 33 -14.39 7.93 3.56
CA GLY A 33 -13.79 8.18 2.24
C GLY A 33 -12.34 7.67 2.16
N THR A 34 -11.92 7.22 0.98
CA THR A 34 -10.55 6.68 0.76
C THR A 34 -9.47 7.68 1.20
N MET A 35 -9.65 8.96 0.90
CA MET A 35 -8.65 10.00 1.21
C MET A 35 -8.46 10.24 2.70
N SER A 36 -9.32 9.67 3.57
CA SER A 36 -9.09 9.68 5.02
C SER A 36 -7.74 9.04 5.42
N MET A 37 -7.20 8.16 4.58
CA MET A 37 -5.88 7.55 4.80
C MET A 37 -4.71 8.55 4.76
N MET A 38 -4.91 9.73 4.14
CA MET A 38 -3.89 10.78 4.03
C MET A 38 -3.74 11.59 5.34
N TRP A 39 -4.69 11.47 6.27
CA TRP A 39 -4.63 12.13 7.56
C TRP A 39 -3.91 11.25 8.59
N PRO A 40 -3.19 11.81 9.55
CA PRO A 40 -2.46 11.08 10.57
C PRO A 40 -3.40 10.56 11.69
N ILE A 41 -4.49 9.90 11.32
CA ILE A 41 -5.49 9.37 12.26
C ILE A 41 -5.21 7.93 12.69
N LEU A 42 -4.25 7.27 12.01
CA LEU A 42 -3.86 5.90 12.30
C LEU A 42 -2.45 5.60 11.77
N ASP A 43 -1.82 4.56 12.30
CA ASP A 43 -0.63 3.94 11.72
C ASP A 43 -1.05 3.13 10.49
N SER A 44 -0.84 3.68 9.30
CA SER A 44 -1.30 3.10 8.04
C SER A 44 -0.66 1.75 7.75
N ASN A 45 0.64 1.60 8.00
CA ASN A 45 1.36 0.34 7.76
C ASN A 45 0.87 -0.73 8.73
N LYS A 46 0.83 -0.41 10.03
CA LYS A 46 0.34 -1.35 11.04
C LYS A 46 -1.10 -1.79 10.74
N GLN A 47 -2.00 -0.86 10.42
CA GLN A 47 -3.38 -1.21 10.08
C GLN A 47 -3.45 -2.12 8.86
N THR A 48 -2.66 -1.83 7.81
CA THR A 48 -2.62 -2.65 6.60
C THR A 48 -2.16 -4.08 6.92
N LEU A 49 -1.09 -4.25 7.69
CA LEU A 49 -0.56 -5.55 8.04
C LEU A 49 -1.51 -6.34 8.97
N ASP A 50 -2.04 -5.68 9.98
CA ASP A 50 -2.92 -6.35 10.96
C ASP A 50 -4.17 -6.92 10.28
N TYR A 51 -4.94 -6.10 9.55
CA TYR A 51 -6.14 -6.62 8.93
C TYR A 51 -5.88 -7.56 7.75
N THR A 52 -4.72 -7.43 7.08
CA THR A 52 -4.31 -8.40 6.07
C THR A 52 -4.14 -9.77 6.71
N ARG A 53 -3.44 -9.86 7.83
CA ARG A 53 -3.22 -11.09 8.58
C ARG A 53 -4.49 -11.67 9.18
N GLU A 54 -5.31 -10.82 9.82
CA GLU A 54 -6.42 -11.27 10.67
C GLU A 54 -7.73 -11.48 9.90
N ASP A 55 -7.93 -10.75 8.79
CA ASP A 55 -9.22 -10.71 8.11
C ASP A 55 -9.11 -11.18 6.64
N ILE A 56 -8.09 -10.73 5.90
CA ILE A 56 -7.97 -11.01 4.47
C ILE A 56 -7.42 -12.43 4.22
N MET A 57 -6.27 -12.76 4.80
CA MET A 57 -5.59 -14.04 4.55
C MET A 57 -6.46 -15.26 4.91
N PRO A 58 -7.19 -15.27 6.03
CA PRO A 58 -8.08 -16.40 6.34
C PRO A 58 -9.25 -16.55 5.36
N ALA A 59 -9.58 -15.51 4.58
CA ALA A 59 -10.70 -15.52 3.64
C ALA A 59 -10.32 -15.97 2.24
N ILE A 60 -9.02 -15.92 1.88
CA ILE A 60 -8.47 -16.33 0.58
C ILE A 60 -7.90 -17.74 0.69
N ASN A 61 -8.35 -18.66 -0.17
CA ASN A 61 -7.96 -20.08 -0.13
C ASN A 61 -7.46 -20.62 -1.48
N GLY A 62 -7.44 -19.78 -2.53
CA GLY A 62 -7.03 -20.15 -3.89
C GLY A 62 -5.70 -19.51 -4.31
N ASP A 63 -5.54 -19.31 -5.60
CA ASP A 63 -4.31 -18.80 -6.20
C ASP A 63 -4.22 -17.27 -6.24
N THR A 64 -5.23 -16.55 -5.73
CA THR A 64 -5.24 -15.09 -5.65
C THR A 64 -4.14 -14.61 -4.72
N PHE A 65 -3.17 -13.85 -5.24
CA PHE A 65 -2.12 -13.30 -4.39
C PHE A 65 -2.53 -11.97 -3.73
N ILE A 66 -1.93 -11.69 -2.60
CA ILE A 66 -2.17 -10.46 -1.83
C ILE A 66 -1.03 -9.49 -2.08
N CYS A 67 -1.35 -8.24 -2.42
CA CYS A 67 -0.41 -7.14 -2.51
C CYS A 67 -0.62 -6.18 -1.34
N ALA A 68 0.39 -6.05 -0.46
CA ALA A 68 0.38 -5.09 0.62
C ALA A 68 0.73 -3.70 0.09
N CYS A 69 -0.19 -2.76 0.22
CA CYS A 69 0.01 -1.39 -0.22
C CYS A 69 0.41 -0.53 0.97
N LEU A 70 1.66 -0.08 0.97
CA LEU A 70 2.36 0.47 2.12
C LEU A 70 2.54 1.99 2.02
N ASN A 71 2.67 2.64 3.15
CA ASN A 71 3.13 4.01 3.27
C ASN A 71 4.66 4.02 3.34
N ALA A 72 5.30 4.34 2.23
CA ALA A 72 6.76 4.44 2.15
C ALA A 72 7.34 5.66 2.87
N ASN A 73 6.50 6.64 3.15
CA ASN A 73 6.86 7.90 3.80
C ASN A 73 6.62 7.90 5.32
N ASP A 74 6.51 6.72 5.94
CA ASP A 74 6.37 6.59 7.38
C ASP A 74 7.72 6.83 8.06
N PRO A 75 7.92 7.97 8.77
CA PRO A 75 9.22 8.30 9.36
C PRO A 75 9.58 7.46 10.58
N LEU A 76 8.62 6.68 11.08
CA LEU A 76 8.80 5.84 12.29
C LEU A 76 9.07 4.37 11.95
N LYS A 77 9.11 4.02 10.66
CA LYS A 77 9.27 2.64 10.22
C LYS A 77 10.50 2.47 9.33
N ASP A 78 11.24 1.42 9.59
CA ASP A 78 12.21 0.89 8.63
C ASP A 78 11.44 0.04 7.60
N MET A 79 11.45 0.46 6.34
CA MET A 79 10.72 -0.23 5.26
C MET A 79 11.22 -1.65 5.04
N ARG A 80 12.48 -1.96 5.28
CA ARG A 80 12.99 -3.33 5.22
C ARG A 80 12.34 -4.23 6.27
N MET A 81 12.11 -3.72 7.47
CA MET A 81 11.38 -4.45 8.51
C MET A 81 9.92 -4.66 8.12
N VAL A 82 9.24 -3.62 7.62
CA VAL A 82 7.84 -3.72 7.16
C VAL A 82 7.69 -4.75 6.04
N LEU A 83 8.61 -4.77 5.07
CA LEU A 83 8.62 -5.75 3.97
C LEU A 83 8.93 -7.16 4.48
N ASN A 84 9.82 -7.32 5.46
CA ASN A 84 10.06 -8.61 6.11
C ASN A 84 8.80 -9.12 6.83
N ASP A 85 8.05 -8.24 7.50
CA ASP A 85 6.78 -8.62 8.14
C ASP A 85 5.75 -9.09 7.09
N CYS A 86 5.69 -8.45 5.91
CA CYS A 86 4.89 -8.94 4.78
C CYS A 86 5.30 -10.36 4.39
N LYS A 87 6.59 -10.60 4.15
CA LYS A 87 7.11 -11.92 3.75
C LYS A 87 6.87 -12.97 4.84
N ALA A 88 7.06 -12.62 6.11
CA ALA A 88 6.86 -13.53 7.23
C ALA A 88 5.41 -14.04 7.34
N MET A 89 4.43 -13.28 6.87
CA MET A 89 3.03 -13.73 6.79
C MET A 89 2.63 -14.31 5.41
N GLY A 90 3.57 -14.48 4.48
CA GLY A 90 3.31 -15.06 3.17
C GLY A 90 2.85 -14.08 2.09
N VAL A 91 3.01 -12.77 2.32
CA VAL A 91 2.71 -11.72 1.34
C VAL A 91 3.98 -11.32 0.60
N TYR A 92 4.08 -11.70 -0.67
CA TYR A 92 5.26 -11.48 -1.52
C TYR A 92 5.04 -10.42 -2.60
N SER A 93 4.13 -9.50 -2.37
CA SER A 93 3.91 -8.36 -3.25
C SER A 93 3.70 -7.08 -2.46
N ALA A 94 4.31 -5.98 -2.92
CA ALA A 94 4.22 -4.67 -2.30
C ALA A 94 3.89 -3.57 -3.31
N SER A 95 3.22 -2.53 -2.83
CA SER A 95 2.83 -1.36 -3.62
C SER A 95 2.89 -0.09 -2.80
N ASN A 96 3.07 1.05 -3.46
CA ASN A 96 2.96 2.39 -2.88
C ASN A 96 1.53 2.99 -2.96
N ILE A 97 0.47 2.16 -3.14
CA ILE A 97 -0.94 2.62 -3.20
C ILE A 97 -1.47 3.09 -1.83
N GLY A 98 -0.72 2.94 -0.75
CA GLY A 98 -1.04 3.48 0.57
C GLY A 98 -1.13 5.01 0.58
N PRO A 99 -0.96 5.69 1.71
CA PRO A 99 -0.73 7.12 1.72
C PRO A 99 0.48 7.48 0.85
N SER A 100 0.23 8.12 -0.28
CA SER A 100 1.24 8.44 -1.29
C SER A 100 1.21 9.92 -1.62
N ILE A 101 2.38 10.54 -1.78
CA ILE A 101 2.48 11.93 -2.23
C ILE A 101 1.95 12.11 -3.66
N SER A 102 1.90 11.05 -4.46
CA SER A 102 1.33 11.09 -5.82
C SER A 102 -0.16 11.47 -5.86
N TYR A 103 -0.87 11.40 -4.73
CA TYR A 103 -2.25 11.92 -4.64
C TYR A 103 -2.34 13.44 -4.53
N VAL A 104 -1.22 14.13 -4.31
CA VAL A 104 -1.17 15.57 -4.07
C VAL A 104 -0.68 16.27 -5.34
N ASP A 105 -1.39 17.31 -5.75
CA ASP A 105 -1.01 18.13 -6.91
C ASP A 105 0.40 18.70 -6.69
N LYS A 106 1.31 18.41 -7.62
CA LYS A 106 2.73 18.81 -7.59
C LYS A 106 2.93 20.34 -7.54
N ASP A 107 1.98 21.10 -8.08
CA ASP A 107 2.04 22.56 -8.12
C ASP A 107 1.48 23.20 -6.84
N SER A 108 0.86 22.44 -5.97
CA SER A 108 0.25 22.93 -4.73
C SER A 108 1.28 23.31 -3.66
N GLU A 109 0.93 24.26 -2.82
CA GLU A 109 1.73 24.61 -1.63
C GLU A 109 1.84 23.44 -0.64
N ILE A 110 0.80 22.61 -0.55
CA ILE A 110 0.80 21.40 0.30
C ILE A 110 1.89 20.43 -0.16
N TYR A 111 2.01 20.18 -1.46
CA TYR A 111 3.06 19.31 -2.01
C TYR A 111 4.47 19.82 -1.62
N LYS A 112 4.70 21.14 -1.77
CA LYS A 112 5.99 21.78 -1.41
C LYS A 112 6.32 21.61 0.06
N VAL A 113 5.32 21.78 0.94
CA VAL A 113 5.49 21.62 2.39
C VAL A 113 5.78 20.17 2.75
N LEU A 114 5.02 19.22 2.20
CA LEU A 114 5.22 17.79 2.43
C LEU A 114 6.62 17.35 1.98
N THR A 115 7.05 17.75 0.78
CA THR A 115 8.38 17.43 0.24
C THR A 115 9.50 18.00 1.13
N LYS A 116 9.38 19.25 1.59
CA LYS A 116 10.33 19.84 2.54
C LYS A 116 10.36 19.13 3.89
N SER A 117 9.29 18.45 4.25
CA SER A 117 9.19 17.65 5.48
C SER A 117 9.68 16.20 5.29
N GLY A 118 10.23 15.85 4.12
CA GLY A 118 10.77 14.52 3.84
C GLY A 118 9.74 13.52 3.32
N ILE A 119 8.51 13.96 3.00
CA ILE A 119 7.51 13.12 2.35
C ILE A 119 7.69 13.27 0.84
N THR A 120 8.31 12.27 0.22
CA THR A 120 8.81 12.40 -1.16
C THR A 120 8.43 11.20 -2.02
N LEU A 121 8.43 11.42 -3.33
CA LEU A 121 8.31 10.35 -4.32
C LEU A 121 9.51 9.40 -4.27
N ASP A 122 10.69 9.93 -3.97
CA ASP A 122 11.93 9.13 -3.92
C ASP A 122 11.84 8.03 -2.85
N ASN A 123 11.23 8.30 -1.69
CA ASN A 123 10.99 7.28 -0.68
C ASN A 123 10.09 6.15 -1.20
N GLU A 124 9.10 6.47 -2.03
CA GLU A 124 8.22 5.47 -2.65
C GLU A 124 8.98 4.61 -3.66
N ILE A 125 9.83 5.23 -4.47
CA ILE A 125 10.70 4.54 -5.43
C ILE A 125 11.69 3.63 -4.70
N GLU A 126 12.33 4.12 -3.66
CA GLU A 126 13.28 3.33 -2.86
C GLU A 126 12.60 2.13 -2.17
N MET A 127 11.38 2.29 -1.66
CA MET A 127 10.63 1.16 -1.11
C MET A 127 10.35 0.10 -2.19
N LEU A 128 9.95 0.51 -3.40
CA LEU A 128 9.69 -0.44 -4.49
C LEU A 128 10.98 -1.14 -4.96
N LYS A 129 12.11 -0.43 -5.03
CA LYS A 129 13.41 -1.04 -5.32
C LYS A 129 13.80 -2.04 -4.25
N LEU A 130 13.67 -1.66 -2.99
CA LEU A 130 13.97 -2.52 -1.85
C LEU A 130 13.11 -3.80 -1.87
N ALA A 131 11.81 -3.68 -2.18
CA ALA A 131 10.93 -4.82 -2.31
C ALA A 131 11.41 -5.78 -3.42
N ARG A 132 11.83 -5.26 -4.57
CA ARG A 132 12.41 -6.07 -5.67
C ARG A 132 13.72 -6.77 -5.25
N GLU A 133 14.62 -6.07 -4.53
CA GLU A 133 15.84 -6.68 -3.97
C GLU A 133 15.55 -7.80 -2.97
N MET A 134 14.36 -7.78 -2.39
CA MET A 134 13.87 -8.79 -1.46
C MET A 134 13.03 -9.89 -2.14
N ASP A 135 13.10 -10.02 -3.48
CA ASP A 135 12.34 -10.99 -4.29
C ASP A 135 10.81 -10.86 -4.12
N MET A 136 10.31 -9.64 -4.03
CA MET A 136 8.88 -9.35 -4.00
C MET A 136 8.40 -8.78 -5.34
N VAL A 137 7.19 -9.14 -5.75
CA VAL A 137 6.50 -8.50 -6.88
C VAL A 137 6.11 -7.07 -6.47
N THR A 138 6.36 -6.10 -7.35
CA THR A 138 6.01 -4.70 -7.07
C THR A 138 4.94 -4.16 -8.01
N ILE A 139 4.01 -3.40 -7.45
CA ILE A 139 2.97 -2.68 -8.20
C ILE A 139 3.12 -1.19 -7.90
N GLY A 140 3.56 -0.41 -8.90
CA GLY A 140 3.73 1.03 -8.75
C GLY A 140 2.43 1.80 -9.02
N LEU A 141 2.00 2.66 -8.09
CA LEU A 141 1.00 3.68 -8.34
C LEU A 141 1.66 4.85 -9.07
N ALA A 142 1.12 5.25 -10.21
CA ALA A 142 1.56 6.42 -10.95
C ALA A 142 0.35 7.12 -11.59
N PHE A 143 0.38 8.44 -11.67
CA PHE A 143 -0.69 9.25 -12.28
C PHE A 143 -0.28 9.88 -13.62
N ASP A 144 1.01 9.87 -13.93
CA ASP A 144 1.54 10.38 -15.19
C ASP A 144 2.69 9.50 -15.71
N LEU A 145 3.11 9.77 -16.95
CA LEU A 145 4.19 9.02 -17.59
C LEU A 145 5.54 9.19 -16.89
N GLU A 146 5.83 10.39 -16.38
CA GLU A 146 7.08 10.68 -15.67
C GLU A 146 7.19 9.86 -14.38
N ASP A 147 6.11 9.81 -13.58
CA ASP A 147 6.03 8.96 -12.40
C ASP A 147 6.18 7.48 -12.74
N SER A 148 5.54 7.05 -13.84
CA SER A 148 5.61 5.66 -14.29
C SER A 148 7.04 5.26 -14.62
N LEU A 149 7.75 6.08 -15.39
CA LEU A 149 9.13 5.81 -15.80
C LEU A 149 10.12 5.78 -14.62
N LYS A 150 9.85 6.53 -13.55
CA LYS A 150 10.69 6.51 -12.33
C LYS A 150 10.48 5.26 -11.46
N LYS A 151 9.35 4.58 -11.60
CA LYS A 151 8.96 3.43 -10.77
C LYS A 151 9.20 2.06 -11.46
N ILE A 152 9.64 2.07 -12.71
CA ILE A 152 10.06 0.89 -13.46
C ILE A 152 11.52 0.56 -13.13
#